data_c607cf72ec251ceb2293a297c5821234
#
_entry.id   c607cf72ec251ceb2293a297c5821234
#
_cell.length_a   1.000
_cell.length_b   1.000
_cell.length_c   1.000
_cell.angle_alpha   90.00
_cell.angle_beta   90.00
_cell.angle_gamma   90.00
#
_symmetry.space_group_name_H-M   'P 1'
#
loop_
_entity.id
_entity.type
_entity.pdbx_description
1 polymer ?
#
loop_
_entity_poly.entity_id
_entity_poly.type
_entity_poly.pdbx_seq_one_letter_code
_entity_poly.pdbx_strand_id
1 'polypeptide(L)'
;MSELYDITIVGGGPVGLFAGFYAHLRQAKVQIIDSLPQLGGQPAILYPEKEILDVPGFPNLTGEELTNRLIEQLNGFDTPIHLNETVLEIEKQEEGFVITTSKGNHLSKTVIIAMGGGAFKPRPLELEGVEG
;
A
#
# COMPACT_ATOMS: atom_id res chain seq x y z
N MET A 1 -8.82 -7.40 21.33
CA MET A 1 -7.48 -6.79 21.49
C MET A 1 -6.78 -6.73 20.14
N SER A 2 -6.25 -5.57 19.81
CA SER A 2 -5.49 -5.41 18.58
C SER A 2 -4.12 -6.06 18.71
N GLU A 3 -3.70 -6.77 17.69
CA GLU A 3 -2.35 -7.32 17.65
C GLU A 3 -1.32 -6.21 17.45
N LEU A 4 -0.15 -6.38 18.05
CA LEU A 4 0.97 -5.48 17.82
C LEU A 4 1.83 -6.01 16.68
N TYR A 5 1.93 -5.24 15.63
CA TYR A 5 2.77 -5.54 14.48
C TYR A 5 4.14 -4.89 14.61
N ASP A 6 5.15 -5.54 14.05
CA ASP A 6 6.48 -4.92 13.96
C ASP A 6 6.46 -3.78 12.96
N ILE A 7 5.82 -4.01 11.82
CA ILE A 7 5.73 -3.03 10.73
C ILE A 7 4.31 -3.03 10.17
N THR A 8 3.72 -1.86 10.09
CA THR A 8 2.49 -1.65 9.33
C THR A 8 2.83 -0.81 8.11
N ILE A 9 2.47 -1.32 6.94
CA ILE A 9 2.72 -0.65 5.67
C ILE A 9 1.42 0.01 5.21
N VAL A 10 1.47 1.32 5.03
CA VAL A 10 0.35 2.10 4.51
C VAL A 10 0.55 2.28 3.01
N GLY A 11 -0.19 1.52 2.25
CA GLY A 11 -0.12 1.50 0.79
C GLY A 11 0.25 0.11 0.25
N GLY A 12 -0.60 -0.45 -0.60
CA GLY A 12 -0.44 -1.76 -1.24
C GLY A 12 -0.05 -1.68 -2.71
N GLY A 13 0.61 -0.60 -3.13
CA GLY A 13 1.21 -0.47 -4.44
C GLY A 13 2.55 -1.19 -4.54
N PRO A 14 3.32 -0.97 -5.63
CA PRO A 14 4.57 -1.68 -5.85
C PRO A 14 5.57 -1.55 -4.71
N VAL A 15 5.72 -0.35 -4.17
CA VAL A 15 6.66 -0.09 -3.07
C VAL A 15 6.22 -0.80 -1.79
N GLY A 16 4.93 -0.70 -1.44
CA GLY A 16 4.40 -1.35 -0.24
C GLY A 16 4.45 -2.87 -0.31
N LEU A 17 4.15 -3.45 -1.46
CA LEU A 17 4.22 -4.89 -1.68
C LEU A 17 5.66 -5.40 -1.52
N PHE A 18 6.62 -4.72 -2.12
CA PHE A 18 8.02 -5.12 -1.98
C PHE A 18 8.54 -4.92 -0.55
N ALA A 19 8.15 -3.81 0.08
CA ALA A 19 8.52 -3.57 1.48
C ALA A 19 7.99 -4.69 2.38
N GLY A 20 6.76 -5.15 2.16
CA GLY A 20 6.18 -6.27 2.89
C GLY A 20 6.96 -7.56 2.70
N PHE A 21 7.30 -7.88 1.47
CA PHE A 21 8.11 -9.04 1.15
C PHE A 21 9.48 -8.98 1.85
N TYR A 22 10.17 -7.85 1.74
CA TYR A 22 11.50 -7.70 2.34
C TYR A 22 11.45 -7.76 3.87
N ALA A 23 10.41 -7.17 4.46
CA ALA A 23 10.23 -7.23 5.91
C ALA A 23 10.03 -8.67 6.40
N HIS A 24 9.30 -9.50 5.66
CA HIS A 24 9.15 -10.92 5.97
C HIS A 24 10.48 -11.66 5.88
N LEU A 25 11.33 -11.31 4.92
CA LEU A 25 12.68 -11.90 4.86
C LEU A 25 13.49 -11.58 6.12
N ARG A 26 13.18 -10.49 6.79
CA ARG A 26 13.79 -10.08 8.06
C ARG A 26 13.02 -10.61 9.28
N GLN A 27 12.06 -11.49 9.07
CA GLN A 27 11.24 -12.13 10.10
C GLN A 27 10.39 -11.16 10.92
N ALA A 28 10.04 -10.02 10.33
CA ALA A 28 9.15 -9.06 10.97
C ALA A 28 7.69 -9.50 10.83
N LYS A 29 6.86 -9.16 11.81
CA LYS A 29 5.43 -9.33 11.75
C LYS A 29 4.83 -8.11 11.04
N VAL A 30 4.23 -8.34 9.87
CA VAL A 30 3.86 -7.27 8.93
C VAL A 30 2.38 -7.32 8.58
N GLN A 31 1.76 -6.16 8.44
CA GLN A 31 0.45 -6.00 7.81
C GLN A 31 0.50 -4.86 6.80
N ILE A 32 -0.42 -4.91 5.83
CA ILE A 32 -0.58 -3.88 4.80
C ILE A 32 -2.00 -3.33 4.86
N ILE A 33 -2.13 -2.01 4.82
CA ILE A 33 -3.42 -1.31 4.80
C ILE A 33 -3.47 -0.46 3.55
N ASP A 34 -4.52 -0.62 2.74
CA ASP A 34 -4.73 0.18 1.53
C ASP A 34 -6.17 0.66 1.44
N SER A 35 -6.35 1.90 1.01
CA SER A 35 -7.68 2.49 0.80
C SER A 35 -8.36 1.97 -0.47
N LEU A 36 -7.61 1.39 -1.39
CA LEU A 36 -8.13 0.88 -2.65
C LEU A 36 -8.73 -0.52 -2.51
N PRO A 37 -9.60 -0.92 -3.46
CA PRO A 37 -10.23 -2.24 -3.40
C PRO A 37 -9.34 -3.39 -3.83
N GLN A 38 -8.15 -3.10 -4.36
CA GLN A 38 -7.20 -4.12 -4.81
C GLN A 38 -5.77 -3.66 -4.62
N LEU A 39 -4.85 -4.62 -4.57
CA LEU A 39 -3.41 -4.36 -4.51
C LEU A 39 -2.88 -3.89 -5.87
N GLY A 40 -1.72 -3.24 -5.86
CA GLY A 40 -1.00 -2.83 -7.06
C GLY A 40 -0.88 -1.34 -7.25
N GLY A 41 -1.71 -0.54 -6.59
CA GLY A 41 -1.66 0.91 -6.68
C GLY A 41 -1.99 1.45 -8.07
N GLN A 42 -1.45 2.62 -8.39
CA GLN A 42 -1.73 3.30 -9.67
C GLN A 42 -1.40 2.46 -10.91
N PRO A 43 -0.26 1.77 -10.99
CA PRO A 43 0.03 0.95 -12.17
C PRO A 43 -1.02 -0.10 -12.47
N ALA A 44 -1.60 -0.70 -11.44
CA ALA A 44 -2.62 -1.73 -11.62
C ALA A 44 -4.00 -1.15 -11.96
N ILE A 45 -4.33 0.02 -11.43
CA ILE A 45 -5.67 0.60 -11.54
C ILE A 45 -5.79 1.54 -12.74
N LEU A 46 -4.82 2.44 -12.93
CA LEU A 46 -4.92 3.48 -13.95
C LEU A 46 -4.39 3.02 -15.30
N TYR A 47 -3.35 2.19 -15.33
CA TYR A 47 -2.71 1.78 -16.58
C TYR A 47 -2.13 0.35 -16.48
N PRO A 48 -3.01 -0.65 -16.29
CA PRO A 48 -2.55 -2.03 -16.13
C PRO A 48 -1.81 -2.58 -17.36
N GLU A 49 -2.14 -2.07 -18.54
CA GLU A 49 -1.55 -2.52 -19.80
C GLU A 49 -0.34 -1.69 -20.27
N LYS A 50 -0.01 -0.63 -19.53
CA LYS A 50 1.13 0.21 -19.87
C LYS A 50 2.43 -0.52 -19.65
N GLU A 51 3.33 -0.48 -20.63
CA GLU A 51 4.69 -0.99 -20.47
C GLU A 51 5.49 -0.13 -19.51
N ILE A 52 6.16 -0.80 -18.59
CA ILE A 52 7.07 -0.19 -17.62
C ILE A 52 8.47 -0.68 -17.94
N LEU A 53 9.38 0.27 -18.19
CA LEU A 53 10.72 -0.03 -18.68
C LEU A 53 11.81 0.11 -17.62
N ASP A 54 11.48 0.67 -16.47
CA ASP A 54 12.44 1.08 -15.45
C ASP A 54 12.37 0.26 -14.16
N VAL A 55 12.00 -1.02 -14.30
CA VAL A 55 12.06 -1.97 -13.19
C VAL A 55 13.34 -2.80 -13.32
N PRO A 56 14.25 -2.75 -12.34
CA PRO A 56 15.48 -3.53 -12.41
C PRO A 56 15.22 -5.02 -12.61
N GLY A 57 15.94 -5.62 -13.55
CA GLY A 57 15.80 -7.04 -13.85
C GLY A 57 14.71 -7.39 -14.87
N PHE A 58 13.88 -6.43 -15.26
CA PHE A 58 12.81 -6.62 -16.25
C PHE A 58 12.97 -5.60 -17.37
N PRO A 59 13.35 -6.02 -18.59
CA PRO A 59 13.48 -5.10 -19.73
C PRO A 59 12.19 -4.38 -20.06
N ASN A 60 11.07 -5.08 -19.93
CA ASN A 60 9.74 -4.49 -19.98
C ASN A 60 8.76 -5.44 -19.28
N LEU A 61 7.71 -4.86 -18.73
CA LEU A 61 6.54 -5.58 -18.21
C LEU A 61 5.40 -4.57 -18.09
N THR A 62 4.17 -5.09 -18.07
CA THR A 62 3.00 -4.22 -17.87
C THR A 62 2.80 -3.93 -16.38
N GLY A 63 1.97 -2.92 -16.07
CA GLY A 63 1.59 -2.64 -14.69
C GLY A 63 0.91 -3.83 -14.02
N GLU A 64 0.09 -4.56 -14.77
CA GLU A 64 -0.55 -5.78 -14.29
C GLU A 64 0.46 -6.89 -13.99
N GLU A 65 1.41 -7.13 -14.91
CA GLU A 65 2.46 -8.12 -14.72
C GLU A 65 3.33 -7.80 -13.50
N LEU A 66 3.73 -6.52 -13.33
CA LEU A 66 4.49 -6.08 -12.18
C LEU A 66 3.73 -6.39 -10.88
N THR A 67 2.46 -6.00 -10.82
CA THR A 67 1.63 -6.26 -9.65
C THR A 67 1.54 -7.75 -9.34
N ASN A 68 1.28 -8.57 -10.33
CA ASN A 68 1.18 -10.02 -10.15
C ASN A 68 2.48 -10.64 -9.66
N ARG A 69 3.64 -10.18 -10.16
CA ARG A 69 4.94 -10.62 -9.70
C ARG A 69 5.20 -10.25 -8.24
N LEU A 70 4.84 -9.03 -7.85
CA LEU A 70 5.02 -8.58 -6.47
C LEU A 70 4.09 -9.31 -5.50
N ILE A 71 2.86 -9.58 -5.91
CA ILE A 71 1.92 -10.37 -5.12
C ILE A 71 2.43 -11.81 -4.97
N GLU A 72 2.94 -12.39 -6.03
CA GLU A 72 3.53 -13.74 -6.01
C GLU A 72 4.68 -13.84 -5.00
N GLN A 73 5.57 -12.84 -4.97
CA GLN A 73 6.64 -12.80 -3.97
C GLN A 73 6.09 -12.76 -2.54
N LEU A 74 5.04 -11.97 -2.32
CA LEU A 74 4.44 -11.81 -1.00
C LEU A 74 3.65 -13.07 -0.56
N ASN A 75 3.08 -13.80 -1.51
CA ASN A 75 2.26 -14.98 -1.23
C ASN A 75 3.00 -16.13 -0.54
N GLY A 76 4.34 -16.11 -0.54
CA GLY A 76 5.13 -17.06 0.23
C GLY A 76 5.02 -16.85 1.75
N PHE A 77 4.42 -15.75 2.18
CA PHE A 77 4.25 -15.37 3.57
C PHE A 77 2.79 -15.13 3.90
N ASP A 78 2.44 -15.27 5.17
CA ASP A 78 1.10 -14.99 5.67
C ASP A 78 1.03 -13.52 6.12
N THR A 79 0.53 -12.67 5.23
CA THR A 79 0.45 -11.23 5.45
C THR A 79 -1.00 -10.78 5.54
N PRO A 80 -1.47 -10.28 6.69
CA PRO A 80 -2.76 -9.62 6.74
C PRO A 80 -2.78 -8.40 5.82
N ILE A 81 -3.76 -8.34 4.93
CA ILE A 81 -3.94 -7.25 3.97
C ILE A 81 -5.35 -6.70 4.16
N HIS A 82 -5.42 -5.41 4.45
CA HIS A 82 -6.67 -4.70 4.70
C HIS A 82 -6.95 -3.76 3.54
N LEU A 83 -7.83 -4.17 2.64
CA LEU A 83 -8.27 -3.34 1.50
C LEU A 83 -9.51 -2.53 1.87
N ASN A 84 -9.80 -1.51 1.09
CA ASN A 84 -10.92 -0.59 1.34
C ASN A 84 -10.86 0.01 2.75
N GLU A 85 -9.67 0.18 3.26
CA GLU A 85 -9.45 0.73 4.60
C GLU A 85 -8.53 1.94 4.50
N THR A 86 -9.04 3.10 4.92
CA THR A 86 -8.33 4.37 4.80
C THR A 86 -7.69 4.72 6.12
N VAL A 87 -6.38 4.96 6.13
CA VAL A 87 -5.67 5.48 7.30
C VAL A 87 -6.03 6.96 7.45
N LEU A 88 -6.56 7.31 8.61
CA LEU A 88 -7.01 8.66 8.93
C LEU A 88 -5.99 9.42 9.77
N GLU A 89 -5.33 8.73 10.69
CA GLU A 89 -4.39 9.34 11.62
C GLU A 89 -3.35 8.32 12.07
N ILE A 90 -2.14 8.77 12.25
CA ILE A 90 -1.05 7.98 12.84
C ILE A 90 -0.53 8.78 14.03
N GLU A 91 -0.66 8.22 15.22
CA GLU A 91 -0.27 8.88 16.46
C GLU A 91 0.86 8.11 17.13
N LYS A 92 1.95 8.82 17.44
CA LYS A 92 3.09 8.23 18.13
C LYS A 92 2.76 8.07 19.62
N GLN A 93 3.02 6.89 20.14
CA GLN A 93 2.93 6.54 21.56
C GLN A 93 4.31 6.22 22.12
N GLU A 94 4.42 5.97 23.41
CA GLU A 94 5.72 5.62 24.04
C GLU A 94 6.34 4.38 23.40
N GLU A 95 5.55 3.39 23.05
CA GLU A 95 6.01 2.10 22.53
C GLU A 95 5.55 1.82 21.11
N GLY A 96 5.53 2.83 20.24
CA GLY A 96 5.16 2.66 18.84
C GLY A 96 4.10 3.62 18.38
N PHE A 97 3.16 3.11 17.58
CA PHE A 97 2.16 3.95 16.92
C PHE A 97 0.77 3.35 17.03
N VAL A 98 -0.23 4.22 17.15
CA VAL A 98 -1.63 3.87 16.96
C VAL A 98 -2.05 4.41 15.60
N ILE A 99 -2.55 3.53 14.75
CA ILE A 99 -3.01 3.86 13.39
C ILE A 99 -4.53 3.79 13.41
N THR A 100 -5.17 4.93 13.26
CA THR A 100 -6.63 5.04 13.21
C THR A 100 -7.07 4.99 11.75
N THR A 101 -7.96 4.07 11.44
CA THR A 101 -8.48 3.90 10.09
C THR A 101 -9.99 4.02 10.05
N SER A 102 -10.55 3.98 8.85
CA SER A 102 -12.00 3.95 8.64
C SER A 102 -12.68 2.71 9.23
N LYS A 103 -11.93 1.69 9.62
CA LYS A 103 -12.47 0.44 10.16
C LYS A 103 -12.03 0.10 11.58
N GLY A 104 -11.20 0.94 12.20
CA GLY A 104 -10.75 0.73 13.56
C GLY A 104 -9.29 1.12 13.76
N ASN A 105 -8.72 0.72 14.88
CA ASN A 105 -7.35 1.07 15.26
C ASN A 105 -6.42 -0.13 15.11
N HIS A 106 -5.20 0.16 14.70
CA HIS A 106 -4.11 -0.83 14.62
C HIS A 106 -2.94 -0.35 15.46
N LEU A 107 -2.23 -1.31 16.05
CA LEU A 107 -1.01 -1.03 16.83
C LEU A 107 0.21 -1.53 16.08
N SER A 108 1.24 -0.72 16.01
CA SER A 108 2.48 -1.07 15.31
C SER A 108 3.69 -0.44 15.97
N LYS A 109 4.80 -1.17 15.99
CA LYS A 109 6.06 -0.62 16.48
C LYS A 109 6.64 0.42 15.53
N THR A 110 6.46 0.21 14.23
CA THR A 110 6.92 1.12 13.17
C THR A 110 5.89 1.18 12.05
N VAL A 111 5.98 2.22 11.23
CA VAL A 111 5.07 2.43 10.10
C VAL A 111 5.90 2.81 8.87
N ILE A 112 5.61 2.18 7.75
CA ILE A 112 6.15 2.57 6.45
C ILE A 112 5.02 3.20 5.65
N ILE A 113 5.20 4.44 5.24
CA ILE A 113 4.23 5.16 4.43
C ILE A 113 4.63 5.03 2.96
N ALA A 114 3.84 4.27 2.19
CA ALA A 114 4.08 3.98 0.79
C ALA A 114 2.81 4.15 -0.03
N MET A 115 2.06 5.20 0.26
CA MET A 115 0.72 5.41 -0.30
C MET A 115 0.72 6.13 -1.64
N GLY A 116 1.88 6.49 -2.19
CA GLY A 116 1.98 7.20 -3.46
C GLY A 116 1.18 8.50 -3.43
N GLY A 117 0.35 8.70 -4.45
CA GLY A 117 -0.58 9.82 -4.50
C GLY A 117 -1.86 9.63 -3.69
N GLY A 118 -2.02 8.48 -3.02
CA GLY A 118 -3.23 8.13 -2.30
C GLY A 118 -4.31 7.59 -3.23
N ALA A 119 -5.54 7.52 -2.75
CA ALA A 119 -6.66 7.09 -3.56
C ALA A 119 -6.87 8.05 -4.73
N PHE A 120 -7.10 7.48 -5.93
CA PHE A 120 -7.31 8.29 -7.11
C PHE A 120 -8.63 9.08 -7.00
N LYS A 121 -8.49 10.39 -7.07
CA LYS A 121 -9.62 11.31 -7.15
C LYS A 121 -9.24 12.44 -8.08
N PRO A 122 -9.99 12.65 -9.20
CA PRO A 122 -9.70 13.76 -10.09
C PRO A 122 -9.70 15.08 -9.33
N ARG A 123 -8.68 15.90 -9.57
CA ARG A 123 -8.64 17.25 -9.00
C ARG A 123 -9.64 18.12 -9.78
N PRO A 124 -10.61 18.73 -9.10
CA PRO A 124 -11.52 19.64 -9.79
C PRO A 124 -10.75 20.83 -10.38
N LEU A 125 -11.18 21.29 -11.55
CA LEU A 125 -10.66 22.52 -12.12
C LEU A 125 -11.22 23.71 -11.33
N GLU A 126 -10.32 24.49 -10.74
CA GLU A 126 -10.69 25.72 -10.03
C GLU A 126 -10.88 26.85 -11.02
N LEU A 127 -11.87 26.73 -11.90
CA LEU A 127 -12.28 27.77 -12.84
C LEU A 127 -13.69 28.22 -12.53
N GLU A 128 -13.91 29.54 -12.46
CA GLU A 128 -15.27 30.08 -12.29
C GLU A 128 -16.18 29.58 -13.42
N GLY A 129 -17.33 29.01 -13.03
CA GLY A 129 -18.34 28.55 -13.98
C GLY A 129 -18.12 27.13 -14.53
N VAL A 130 -17.13 26.40 -14.04
CA VAL A 130 -16.89 24.99 -14.42
C VAL A 130 -17.25 24.12 -13.22
N GLU A 131 -18.39 23.42 -13.31
CA GLU A 131 -18.74 22.33 -12.40
C GLU A 131 -18.44 21.02 -13.10
N GLY A 132 -17.53 20.22 -12.53
CA GLY A 132 -17.14 18.99 -13.17
C GLY A 132 -16.80 17.87 -12.25
#